data_4295f12e551350927b74cd75136ecbda
#
_entry.id   4295f12e551350927b74cd75136ecbda
#
_cell.length_a   1.000
_cell.length_b   1.000
_cell.length_c   1.000
_cell.angle_alpha   90.00
_cell.angle_beta   90.00
_cell.angle_gamma   90.00
#
_symmetry.space_group_name_H-M   'P 1'
#
loop_
_entity.id
_entity.type
_entity.pdbx_description
1 polymer ?
#
loop_
_entity_poly.entity_id
_entity_poly.type
_entity_poly.pdbx_seq_one_letter_code
_entity_poly.pdbx_strand_id
1 'polypeptide(L)'
;MNMTGNSILITGGTSGIGFELARQLCQTNTVIITGRDRRKLELSKAKLSTAHVMQSDVSDPDAISALYEKVTQNFPALNILINNAGIMRKINLQAGAGDLRDITREIETNLNGPIRIVKQFLPHLQKQRRAAIVNVSSGLAFVPFPISPIYSATKAGLHAFTQALRVQLRKTNIKVFELAPPGTETPLLRGDFDETDLGGVTGMDVTKLATLAIKGMKRDVLEIRPGLSNVLKLLSRISPALALTMLAKSNAASLDRMQAQLEAQKLQVYTNGVTEQSERPAFQRPMFESESRNRAITDQ
;
A
#
# COMPACT_ATOMS: atom_id res chain seq x y z
N MET A 1 -7.22 -11.94 23.38
CA MET A 1 -7.28 -10.75 24.28
C MET A 1 -8.72 -10.26 24.44
N ASN A 2 -9.03 -9.45 25.47
CA ASN A 2 -10.35 -8.82 25.53
C ASN A 2 -10.46 -7.72 24.46
N MET A 3 -11.57 -7.69 23.71
CA MET A 3 -11.85 -6.71 22.66
C MET A 3 -13.01 -5.79 23.03
N THR A 4 -13.22 -5.54 24.33
CA THR A 4 -14.21 -4.58 24.84
C THR A 4 -13.56 -3.66 25.87
N GLY A 5 -14.01 -2.40 25.95
CA GLY A 5 -13.46 -1.40 26.87
C GLY A 5 -12.04 -0.92 26.52
N ASN A 6 -11.62 -1.04 25.26
CA ASN A 6 -10.32 -0.57 24.79
C ASN A 6 -10.45 0.83 24.16
N SER A 7 -9.31 1.51 24.05
CA SER A 7 -9.12 2.67 23.19
C SER A 7 -8.26 2.25 21.99
N ILE A 8 -8.79 2.40 20.79
CA ILE A 8 -8.26 1.79 19.56
C ILE A 8 -7.99 2.86 18.52
N LEU A 9 -6.79 2.95 18.01
CA LEU A 9 -6.43 3.77 16.86
C LEU A 9 -6.36 2.91 15.60
N ILE A 10 -7.10 3.29 14.55
CA ILE A 10 -7.13 2.59 13.26
C ILE A 10 -6.70 3.55 12.15
N THR A 11 -5.56 3.29 11.51
CA THR A 11 -5.13 4.07 10.35
C THR A 11 -5.87 3.62 9.10
N GLY A 12 -6.21 4.58 8.21
CA GLY A 12 -6.98 4.27 7.00
C GLY A 12 -8.40 3.79 7.32
N GLY A 13 -9.02 4.34 8.36
CA GLY A 13 -10.35 3.95 8.84
C GLY A 13 -11.53 4.54 8.07
N THR A 14 -11.29 5.24 6.95
CA THR A 14 -12.37 5.92 6.19
C THR A 14 -13.05 5.05 5.13
N SER A 15 -12.54 3.85 4.86
CA SER A 15 -13.11 2.91 3.88
C SER A 15 -12.64 1.48 4.11
N GLY A 16 -13.25 0.53 3.40
CA GLY A 16 -12.82 -0.87 3.35
C GLY A 16 -12.68 -1.54 4.72
N ILE A 17 -11.59 -2.27 4.89
CA ILE A 17 -11.32 -3.08 6.09
C ILE A 17 -11.26 -2.21 7.35
N GLY A 18 -10.55 -1.08 7.29
CA GLY A 18 -10.40 -0.18 8.44
C GLY A 18 -11.72 0.42 8.91
N PHE A 19 -12.58 0.82 7.97
CA PHE A 19 -13.91 1.33 8.28
C PHE A 19 -14.79 0.24 8.91
N GLU A 20 -14.77 -0.95 8.36
CA GLU A 20 -15.60 -2.05 8.86
C GLU A 20 -15.13 -2.56 10.23
N LEU A 21 -13.81 -2.60 10.47
CA LEU A 21 -13.27 -2.85 11.82
C LEU A 21 -13.73 -1.76 12.81
N ALA A 22 -13.66 -0.48 12.42
CA ALA A 22 -14.14 0.61 13.24
C ALA A 22 -15.63 0.46 13.57
N ARG A 23 -16.45 0.13 12.56
CA ARG A 23 -17.90 -0.06 12.71
C ARG A 23 -18.27 -1.15 13.72
N GLN A 24 -17.56 -2.29 13.68
CA GLN A 24 -17.81 -3.38 14.63
C GLN A 24 -17.25 -3.10 16.02
N LEU A 25 -16.08 -2.42 16.10
CA LEU A 25 -15.39 -2.18 17.36
C LEU A 25 -15.96 -0.99 18.16
N CYS A 26 -16.48 0.03 17.50
CA CYS A 26 -16.98 1.24 18.18
C CYS A 26 -18.24 1.00 19.05
N GLN A 27 -18.86 -0.17 18.95
CA GLN A 27 -20.01 -0.54 19.78
C GLN A 27 -19.61 -0.75 21.26
N THR A 28 -18.37 -1.16 21.53
CA THR A 28 -17.91 -1.54 22.86
C THR A 28 -16.54 -0.97 23.22
N ASN A 29 -16.00 -0.09 22.37
CA ASN A 29 -14.66 0.52 22.57
C ASN A 29 -14.69 1.99 22.15
N THR A 30 -13.74 2.77 22.65
CA THR A 30 -13.40 4.08 22.09
C THR A 30 -12.55 3.89 20.84
N VAL A 31 -13.06 4.28 19.68
CA VAL A 31 -12.35 4.09 18.39
C VAL A 31 -11.99 5.43 17.78
N ILE A 32 -10.73 5.57 17.43
CA ILE A 32 -10.17 6.70 16.70
C ILE A 32 -9.80 6.20 15.32
N ILE A 33 -10.32 6.82 14.26
CA ILE A 33 -9.94 6.51 12.88
C ILE A 33 -9.16 7.66 12.26
N THR A 34 -8.17 7.33 11.44
CA THR A 34 -7.43 8.34 10.68
C THR A 34 -7.52 8.14 9.17
N GLY A 35 -7.28 9.20 8.45
CA GLY A 35 -7.17 9.25 7.00
C GLY A 35 -6.63 10.60 6.56
N ARG A 36 -6.12 10.69 5.33
CA ARG A 36 -5.56 11.93 4.79
C ARG A 36 -6.61 12.87 4.19
N ASP A 37 -7.75 12.33 3.78
CA ASP A 37 -8.84 13.04 3.13
C ASP A 37 -9.88 13.47 4.18
N ARG A 38 -9.96 14.80 4.41
CA ARG A 38 -10.89 15.40 5.37
C ARG A 38 -12.35 15.11 5.05
N ARG A 39 -12.74 15.17 3.77
CA ARG A 39 -14.13 14.90 3.36
C ARG A 39 -14.54 13.46 3.66
N LYS A 40 -13.64 12.50 3.38
CA LYS A 40 -13.90 11.10 3.73
C LYS A 40 -13.98 10.86 5.23
N LEU A 41 -13.21 11.59 6.04
CA LEU A 41 -13.29 11.55 7.50
C LEU A 41 -14.63 12.07 8.01
N GLU A 42 -15.12 13.19 7.48
CA GLU A 42 -16.43 13.76 7.84
C GLU A 42 -17.58 12.81 7.48
N LEU A 43 -17.55 12.22 6.29
CA LEU A 43 -18.51 11.19 5.87
C LEU A 43 -18.47 9.94 6.76
N SER A 44 -17.26 9.55 7.19
CA SER A 44 -17.10 8.41 8.10
C SER A 44 -17.64 8.74 9.49
N LYS A 45 -17.40 9.94 10.00
CA LYS A 45 -17.96 10.42 11.26
C LYS A 45 -19.50 10.45 11.25
N ALA A 46 -20.09 10.87 10.14
CA ALA A 46 -21.56 10.85 9.99
C ALA A 46 -22.14 9.42 10.06
N LYS A 47 -21.41 8.41 9.52
CA LYS A 47 -21.82 7.00 9.54
C LYS A 47 -21.49 6.30 10.87
N LEU A 48 -20.43 6.72 11.56
CA LEU A 48 -19.92 6.16 12.81
C LEU A 48 -19.92 7.25 13.89
N SER A 49 -21.09 7.64 14.36
CA SER A 49 -21.28 8.78 15.27
C SER A 49 -20.46 8.67 16.56
N THR A 50 -20.18 7.45 17.04
CA THR A 50 -19.39 7.18 18.25
C THR A 50 -17.87 7.13 17.98
N ALA A 51 -17.42 7.03 16.73
CA ALA A 51 -16.00 7.06 16.41
C ALA A 51 -15.45 8.49 16.43
N HIS A 52 -14.21 8.65 16.86
CA HIS A 52 -13.45 9.88 16.71
C HIS A 52 -12.68 9.88 15.40
N VAL A 53 -12.55 11.03 14.76
CA VAL A 53 -11.85 11.16 13.47
C VAL A 53 -10.69 12.15 13.62
N MET A 54 -9.53 11.81 13.06
CA MET A 54 -8.35 12.68 13.03
C MET A 54 -7.70 12.62 11.65
N GLN A 55 -7.36 13.78 11.09
CA GLN A 55 -6.62 13.81 9.84
C GLN A 55 -5.15 13.52 10.09
N SER A 56 -4.59 12.56 9.34
CA SER A 56 -3.16 12.25 9.33
C SER A 56 -2.81 11.47 8.07
N ASP A 57 -1.64 11.74 7.50
CA ASP A 57 -1.04 10.93 6.44
C ASP A 57 0.06 10.05 7.05
N VAL A 58 -0.08 8.74 6.88
CA VAL A 58 0.90 7.76 7.42
C VAL A 58 2.24 7.77 6.68
N SER A 59 2.32 8.41 5.50
CA SER A 59 3.57 8.58 4.76
C SER A 59 4.40 9.78 5.25
N ASP A 60 3.79 10.69 6.01
CA ASP A 60 4.40 11.91 6.53
C ASP A 60 4.81 11.75 8.00
N PRO A 61 6.11 11.80 8.34
CA PRO A 61 6.61 11.70 9.70
C PRO A 61 6.09 12.79 10.65
N ASP A 62 5.94 14.02 10.14
CA ASP A 62 5.48 15.16 10.96
C ASP A 62 3.98 15.01 11.28
N ALA A 63 3.18 14.53 10.31
CA ALA A 63 1.78 14.20 10.53
C ALA A 63 1.61 13.06 11.55
N ILE A 64 2.51 12.08 11.57
CA ILE A 64 2.54 10.99 12.57
C ILE A 64 2.86 11.54 13.96
N SER A 65 3.84 12.43 14.08
CA SER A 65 4.22 13.06 15.35
C SER A 65 3.07 13.90 15.92
N ALA A 66 2.46 14.73 15.09
CA ALA A 66 1.29 15.52 15.47
C ALA A 66 0.07 14.64 15.86
N LEU A 67 -0.13 13.51 15.15
CA LEU A 67 -1.16 12.54 15.51
C LEU A 67 -0.90 11.93 16.88
N TYR A 68 0.34 11.54 17.17
CA TYR A 68 0.75 10.97 18.46
C TYR A 68 0.41 11.92 19.61
N GLU A 69 0.82 13.17 19.51
CA GLU A 69 0.56 14.17 20.56
C GLU A 69 -0.94 14.33 20.83
N LYS A 70 -1.73 14.53 19.77
CA LYS A 70 -3.18 14.69 19.87
C LYS A 70 -3.86 13.45 20.45
N VAL A 71 -3.46 12.26 20.00
CA VAL A 71 -4.09 11.01 20.45
C VAL A 71 -3.72 10.70 21.89
N THR A 72 -2.47 10.84 22.28
CA THR A 72 -2.06 10.54 23.67
C THR A 72 -2.58 11.54 24.69
N GLN A 73 -2.76 12.79 24.28
CA GLN A 73 -3.39 13.82 25.11
C GLN A 73 -4.90 13.59 25.31
N ASN A 74 -5.63 13.33 24.23
CA ASN A 74 -7.10 13.21 24.26
C ASN A 74 -7.58 11.79 24.64
N PHE A 75 -6.76 10.78 24.42
CA PHE A 75 -7.06 9.36 24.66
C PHE A 75 -5.90 8.66 25.38
N PRO A 76 -5.60 9.07 26.64
CA PRO A 76 -4.47 8.52 27.39
C PRO A 76 -4.57 7.01 27.67
N ALA A 77 -5.78 6.44 27.55
CA ALA A 77 -6.03 5.00 27.64
C ALA A 77 -5.83 4.25 26.32
N LEU A 78 -5.27 4.88 25.26
CA LEU A 78 -4.99 4.19 24.00
C LEU A 78 -4.13 2.95 24.24
N ASN A 79 -4.66 1.79 23.90
CA ASN A 79 -4.00 0.51 24.13
C ASN A 79 -4.00 -0.45 22.94
N ILE A 80 -4.70 -0.12 21.84
CA ILE A 80 -4.67 -0.91 20.60
C ILE A 80 -4.35 0.00 19.41
N LEU A 81 -3.34 -0.38 18.64
CA LEU A 81 -2.95 0.26 17.41
C LEU A 81 -3.21 -0.70 16.23
N ILE A 82 -4.01 -0.28 15.25
CA ILE A 82 -4.27 -1.04 14.02
C ILE A 82 -3.71 -0.28 12.81
N ASN A 83 -2.58 -0.73 12.30
CA ASN A 83 -1.96 -0.25 11.06
C ASN A 83 -2.67 -0.89 9.88
N ASN A 84 -3.66 -0.19 9.32
CA ASN A 84 -4.47 -0.67 8.21
C ASN A 84 -4.34 0.20 6.95
N ALA A 85 -3.93 1.46 7.07
CA ALA A 85 -3.73 2.33 5.91
C ALA A 85 -2.86 1.65 4.84
N GLY A 86 -3.29 1.77 3.59
CA GLY A 86 -2.54 1.20 2.47
C GLY A 86 -3.11 1.64 1.14
N ILE A 87 -2.27 1.57 0.12
CA ILE A 87 -2.60 1.77 -1.29
C ILE A 87 -2.10 0.58 -2.10
N MET A 88 -2.76 0.31 -3.21
CA MET A 88 -2.39 -0.76 -4.15
C MET A 88 -2.61 -0.25 -5.57
N ARG A 89 -1.62 -0.44 -6.43
CA ARG A 89 -1.67 0.03 -7.82
C ARG A 89 -1.25 -1.07 -8.77
N LYS A 90 -1.81 -1.03 -9.96
CA LYS A 90 -1.31 -1.78 -11.11
C LYS A 90 -0.09 -1.05 -11.66
N ILE A 91 1.06 -1.72 -11.70
CA ILE A 91 2.35 -1.12 -12.09
C ILE A 91 3.01 -1.99 -13.16
N ASN A 92 3.26 -1.41 -14.34
CA ASN A 92 4.09 -1.98 -15.37
C ASN A 92 5.49 -1.34 -15.32
N LEU A 93 6.47 -2.07 -14.81
CA LEU A 93 7.86 -1.60 -14.72
C LEU A 93 8.56 -1.45 -16.09
N GLN A 94 7.97 -1.99 -17.15
CA GLN A 94 8.48 -1.82 -18.53
C GLN A 94 7.97 -0.53 -19.19
N ALA A 95 6.91 0.10 -18.67
CA ALA A 95 6.46 1.40 -19.11
C ALA A 95 7.54 2.44 -18.79
N GLY A 96 7.91 3.28 -19.77
CA GLY A 96 9.05 4.19 -19.77
C GLY A 96 9.43 4.85 -18.43
N ALA A 97 10.45 5.68 -18.41
CA ALA A 97 10.94 6.34 -17.20
C ALA A 97 9.85 7.20 -16.55
N GLY A 98 9.34 6.74 -15.40
CA GLY A 98 8.36 7.45 -14.59
C GLY A 98 9.03 8.26 -13.45
N ASP A 99 8.22 8.95 -12.65
CA ASP A 99 8.69 9.61 -11.44
C ASP A 99 9.14 8.56 -10.40
N LEU A 100 10.42 8.59 -10.05
CA LEU A 100 11.02 7.69 -9.07
C LEU A 100 10.43 7.87 -7.66
N ARG A 101 9.90 9.03 -7.33
CA ARG A 101 9.21 9.28 -6.06
C ARG A 101 7.81 8.64 -6.07
N ASP A 102 7.09 8.76 -7.19
CA ASP A 102 5.78 8.14 -7.32
C ASP A 102 5.86 6.62 -7.32
N ILE A 103 6.85 6.01 -7.98
CA ILE A 103 6.97 4.53 -8.03
C ILE A 103 7.11 3.92 -6.64
N THR A 104 7.75 4.61 -5.70
CA THR A 104 7.97 4.13 -4.32
C THR A 104 6.90 4.58 -3.32
N ARG A 105 5.87 5.30 -3.75
CA ARG A 105 4.80 5.82 -2.86
C ARG A 105 4.09 4.74 -2.03
N GLU A 106 3.96 3.53 -2.56
CA GLU A 106 3.41 2.39 -1.81
C GLU A 106 4.33 1.96 -0.66
N ILE A 107 5.64 2.09 -0.82
CA ILE A 107 6.61 1.78 0.24
C ILE A 107 6.43 2.75 1.40
N GLU A 108 6.30 4.05 1.11
CA GLU A 108 6.08 5.06 2.14
C GLU A 108 4.78 4.82 2.92
N THR A 109 3.70 4.50 2.22
CA THR A 109 2.39 4.31 2.86
C THR A 109 2.26 2.96 3.57
N ASN A 110 2.64 1.85 2.89
CA ASN A 110 2.31 0.50 3.33
C ASN A 110 3.35 -0.13 4.24
N LEU A 111 4.60 0.37 4.21
CA LEU A 111 5.72 -0.20 4.97
C LEU A 111 6.33 0.83 5.93
N ASN A 112 6.84 1.94 5.41
CA ASN A 112 7.48 2.97 6.24
C ASN A 112 6.48 3.59 7.22
N GLY A 113 5.25 3.85 6.79
CA GLY A 113 4.18 4.37 7.65
C GLY A 113 3.92 3.51 8.89
N PRO A 114 3.57 2.22 8.76
CA PRO A 114 3.41 1.32 9.91
C PRO A 114 4.64 1.23 10.81
N ILE A 115 5.85 1.19 10.25
CA ILE A 115 7.09 1.17 11.04
C ILE A 115 7.23 2.44 11.88
N ARG A 116 7.05 3.62 11.25
CA ARG A 116 7.12 4.93 11.92
C ARG A 116 6.06 5.08 13.01
N ILE A 117 4.82 4.68 12.73
CA ILE A 117 3.70 4.73 13.69
C ILE A 117 3.99 3.81 14.87
N VAL A 118 4.44 2.57 14.64
CA VAL A 118 4.85 1.67 15.72
C VAL A 118 5.95 2.31 16.56
N LYS A 119 7.00 2.84 15.94
CA LYS A 119 8.10 3.50 16.66
C LYS A 119 7.61 4.65 17.53
N GLN A 120 6.71 5.48 17.01
CA GLN A 120 6.18 6.66 17.69
C GLN A 120 5.27 6.29 18.88
N PHE A 121 4.36 5.32 18.69
CA PHE A 121 3.37 4.96 19.71
C PHE A 121 3.86 3.92 20.72
N LEU A 122 4.95 3.22 20.45
CA LEU A 122 5.45 2.13 21.29
C LEU A 122 5.69 2.55 22.75
N PRO A 123 6.32 3.71 23.07
CA PRO A 123 6.53 4.14 24.47
C PRO A 123 5.22 4.37 25.23
N HIS A 124 4.17 4.85 24.54
CA HIS A 124 2.85 5.01 25.13
C HIS A 124 2.17 3.66 25.41
N LEU A 125 2.22 2.75 24.43
CA LEU A 125 1.65 1.40 24.56
C LEU A 125 2.33 0.57 25.66
N GLN A 126 3.62 0.76 25.89
CA GLN A 126 4.36 0.10 26.97
C GLN A 126 3.89 0.53 28.37
N LYS A 127 3.34 1.74 28.50
CA LYS A 127 2.79 2.24 29.79
C LYS A 127 1.40 1.68 30.11
N GLN A 128 0.70 1.09 29.12
CA GLN A 128 -0.63 0.53 29.32
C GLN A 128 -0.53 -0.82 30.04
N ARG A 129 -1.54 -1.18 30.82
CA ARG A 129 -1.58 -2.49 31.49
C ARG A 129 -1.55 -3.66 30.50
N ARG A 130 -2.23 -3.50 29.38
CA ARG A 130 -2.27 -4.46 28.25
C ARG A 130 -2.38 -3.67 26.97
N ALA A 131 -1.60 -4.01 25.97
CA ALA A 131 -1.64 -3.34 24.69
C ALA A 131 -1.56 -4.34 23.53
N ALA A 132 -1.94 -3.87 22.33
CA ALA A 132 -1.78 -4.64 21.10
C ALA A 132 -1.40 -3.73 19.93
N ILE A 133 -0.62 -4.33 19.02
CA ILE A 133 -0.35 -3.79 17.69
C ILE A 133 -0.88 -4.80 16.69
N VAL A 134 -1.67 -4.33 15.74
CA VAL A 134 -2.22 -5.14 14.64
C VAL A 134 -1.72 -4.56 13.32
N ASN A 135 -0.94 -5.31 12.57
CA ASN A 135 -0.52 -4.92 11.22
C ASN A 135 -1.38 -5.65 10.18
N VAL A 136 -2.01 -4.88 9.29
CA VAL A 136 -2.80 -5.44 8.18
C VAL A 136 -1.88 -5.63 6.98
N SER A 137 -1.41 -6.86 6.81
CA SER A 137 -0.60 -7.29 5.66
C SER A 137 -1.51 -7.71 4.48
N SER A 138 -1.27 -8.84 3.86
CA SER A 138 -2.07 -9.40 2.76
C SER A 138 -1.70 -10.87 2.54
N GLY A 139 -2.56 -11.64 1.90
CA GLY A 139 -2.20 -12.93 1.30
C GLY A 139 -1.09 -12.78 0.26
N LEU A 140 -0.98 -11.61 -0.38
CA LEU A 140 0.06 -11.26 -1.34
C LEU A 140 1.44 -10.98 -0.69
N ALA A 141 1.51 -11.02 0.64
CA ALA A 141 2.79 -11.09 1.36
C ALA A 141 3.47 -12.46 1.24
N PHE A 142 2.71 -13.50 0.92
CA PHE A 142 3.20 -14.87 0.82
C PHE A 142 3.49 -15.30 -0.62
N VAL A 143 2.67 -14.82 -1.57
CA VAL A 143 2.84 -15.07 -3.01
C VAL A 143 2.73 -13.74 -3.73
N PRO A 144 3.79 -13.26 -4.43
CA PRO A 144 3.77 -11.96 -5.10
C PRO A 144 2.74 -11.91 -6.24
N PHE A 145 2.09 -10.76 -6.38
CA PHE A 145 1.12 -10.49 -7.43
C PHE A 145 1.81 -9.74 -8.58
N PRO A 146 1.98 -10.37 -9.76
CA PRO A 146 2.85 -9.83 -10.80
C PRO A 146 2.46 -8.44 -11.32
N ILE A 147 1.17 -8.12 -11.35
CA ILE A 147 0.68 -6.80 -11.81
C ILE A 147 0.71 -5.72 -10.73
N SER A 148 1.09 -6.08 -9.48
CA SER A 148 1.28 -5.15 -8.36
C SER A 148 2.56 -5.51 -7.58
N PRO A 149 3.73 -5.41 -8.21
CA PRO A 149 4.99 -5.89 -7.63
C PRO A 149 5.39 -5.09 -6.39
N ILE A 150 5.20 -3.76 -6.41
CA ILE A 150 5.57 -2.89 -5.28
C ILE A 150 4.65 -3.15 -4.09
N TYR A 151 3.34 -3.28 -4.30
CA TYR A 151 2.41 -3.65 -3.23
C TYR A 151 2.83 -4.96 -2.56
N SER A 152 3.09 -6.01 -3.34
CA SER A 152 3.52 -7.31 -2.84
C SER A 152 4.80 -7.20 -2.01
N ALA A 153 5.78 -6.45 -2.50
CA ALA A 153 7.03 -6.20 -1.78
C ALA A 153 6.78 -5.49 -0.44
N THR A 154 5.88 -4.47 -0.40
CA THR A 154 5.54 -3.79 0.86
C THR A 154 4.85 -4.71 1.86
N LYS A 155 3.95 -5.58 1.40
CA LYS A 155 3.23 -6.50 2.28
C LYS A 155 4.11 -7.65 2.78
N ALA A 156 5.04 -8.15 1.96
CA ALA A 156 6.08 -9.08 2.39
C ALA A 156 7.02 -8.45 3.43
N GLY A 157 7.45 -7.20 3.21
CA GLY A 157 8.24 -6.44 4.18
C GLY A 157 7.49 -6.23 5.51
N LEU A 158 6.20 -5.87 5.45
CA LEU A 158 5.38 -5.68 6.64
C LEU A 158 5.16 -7.01 7.41
N HIS A 159 5.01 -8.13 6.70
CA HIS A 159 4.98 -9.47 7.30
C HIS A 159 6.28 -9.77 8.07
N ALA A 160 7.43 -9.59 7.44
CA ALA A 160 8.74 -9.79 8.07
C ALA A 160 8.95 -8.87 9.28
N PHE A 161 8.62 -7.57 9.14
CA PHE A 161 8.64 -6.60 10.25
C PHE A 161 7.77 -7.04 11.42
N THR A 162 6.55 -7.52 11.14
CA THR A 162 5.60 -7.95 12.18
C THR A 162 6.12 -9.16 12.95
N GLN A 163 6.76 -10.10 12.28
CA GLN A 163 7.38 -11.26 12.93
C GLN A 163 8.54 -10.85 13.83
N ALA A 164 9.44 -9.99 13.34
CA ALA A 164 10.57 -9.48 14.11
C ALA A 164 10.11 -8.67 15.33
N LEU A 165 9.13 -7.78 15.14
CA LEU A 165 8.55 -6.97 16.20
C LEU A 165 7.92 -7.85 17.31
N ARG A 166 7.23 -8.93 16.93
CA ARG A 166 6.65 -9.89 17.88
C ARG A 166 7.71 -10.52 18.76
N VAL A 167 8.87 -10.87 18.20
CA VAL A 167 9.99 -11.44 18.96
C VAL A 167 10.61 -10.39 19.88
N GLN A 168 10.80 -9.15 19.42
CA GLN A 168 11.33 -8.07 20.25
C GLN A 168 10.43 -7.75 21.46
N LEU A 169 9.11 -7.79 21.26
CA LEU A 169 8.14 -7.44 22.28
C LEU A 169 7.65 -8.61 23.15
N ARG A 170 8.19 -9.84 22.96
CA ARG A 170 7.71 -11.05 23.65
C ARG A 170 7.70 -11.02 25.18
N LYS A 171 8.56 -10.16 25.77
CA LYS A 171 8.66 -10.00 27.24
C LYS A 171 7.97 -8.73 27.74
N THR A 172 7.12 -8.12 26.91
CA THR A 172 6.38 -6.90 27.26
C THR A 172 4.87 -7.19 27.41
N ASN A 173 4.12 -6.15 27.79
CA ASN A 173 2.66 -6.16 27.85
C ASN A 173 1.97 -6.07 26.48
N ILE A 174 2.72 -6.03 25.38
CA ILE A 174 2.19 -5.76 24.03
C ILE A 174 2.10 -7.05 23.20
N LYS A 175 0.91 -7.39 22.75
CA LYS A 175 0.71 -8.45 21.76
C LYS A 175 0.80 -7.90 20.34
N VAL A 176 1.51 -8.60 19.46
CA VAL A 176 1.66 -8.19 18.05
C VAL A 176 0.91 -9.18 17.16
N PHE A 177 -0.16 -8.71 16.56
CA PHE A 177 -0.99 -9.46 15.63
C PHE A 177 -0.68 -9.08 14.19
N GLU A 178 -0.87 -10.03 13.31
CA GLU A 178 -0.95 -9.82 11.88
C GLU A 178 -2.32 -10.24 11.37
N LEU A 179 -2.97 -9.36 10.60
CA LEU A 179 -4.11 -9.72 9.77
C LEU A 179 -3.62 -9.77 8.33
N ALA A 180 -3.65 -10.94 7.71
CA ALA A 180 -3.31 -11.13 6.30
C ALA A 180 -4.58 -11.46 5.49
N PRO A 181 -5.32 -10.45 5.00
CA PRO A 181 -6.55 -10.65 4.23
C PRO A 181 -6.29 -11.33 2.89
N PRO A 182 -7.22 -12.14 2.36
CA PRO A 182 -7.30 -12.45 0.93
C PRO A 182 -7.77 -11.21 0.14
N GLY A 183 -7.94 -11.34 -1.18
CA GLY A 183 -8.71 -10.37 -1.96
C GLY A 183 -10.05 -10.12 -1.24
N THR A 184 -10.33 -8.86 -0.92
CA THR A 184 -11.50 -8.46 -0.11
C THR A 184 -12.24 -7.35 -0.84
N GLU A 185 -13.57 -7.42 -0.88
CA GLU A 185 -14.43 -6.46 -1.55
C GLU A 185 -14.32 -5.08 -0.88
N THR A 186 -13.43 -4.24 -1.41
CA THR A 186 -13.11 -2.91 -0.87
C THR A 186 -12.76 -1.96 -2.01
N PRO A 187 -12.83 -0.64 -1.77
CA PRO A 187 -12.36 0.35 -2.75
C PRO A 187 -10.88 0.17 -3.15
N LEU A 188 -10.04 -0.42 -2.29
CA LEU A 188 -8.65 -0.72 -2.61
C LEU A 188 -8.55 -1.76 -3.74
N LEU A 189 -9.37 -2.81 -3.68
CA LEU A 189 -9.39 -3.87 -4.69
C LEU A 189 -10.08 -3.43 -5.98
N ARG A 190 -11.08 -2.56 -5.89
CA ARG A 190 -11.88 -2.10 -7.03
C ARG A 190 -11.31 -0.84 -7.70
N GLY A 191 -10.22 -0.24 -7.17
CA GLY A 191 -9.66 1.00 -7.69
C GLY A 191 -9.06 0.83 -9.09
N ASP A 192 -7.92 0.18 -9.17
CA ASP A 192 -7.16 0.01 -10.43
C ASP A 192 -7.37 -1.36 -11.08
N PHE A 193 -8.19 -2.26 -10.49
CA PHE A 193 -8.32 -3.66 -10.88
C PHE A 193 -9.71 -3.99 -11.37
N ASP A 194 -9.78 -4.67 -12.50
CA ASP A 194 -11.01 -5.27 -13.06
C ASP A 194 -11.12 -6.77 -12.73
N GLU A 195 -12.21 -7.40 -13.16
CA GLU A 195 -12.46 -8.82 -12.93
C GLU A 195 -11.41 -9.73 -13.58
N THR A 196 -10.87 -9.32 -14.72
CA THR A 196 -9.81 -10.06 -15.42
C THR A 196 -8.51 -10.02 -14.63
N ASP A 197 -8.19 -8.88 -13.99
CA ASP A 197 -7.01 -8.75 -13.14
C ASP A 197 -7.08 -9.65 -11.91
N LEU A 198 -8.28 -9.94 -11.45
CA LEU A 198 -8.52 -10.81 -10.29
C LEU A 198 -8.67 -12.29 -10.67
N GLY A 199 -8.52 -12.64 -11.97
CA GLY A 199 -8.66 -14.02 -12.44
C GLY A 199 -10.03 -14.63 -12.14
N GLY A 200 -11.10 -13.82 -12.09
CA GLY A 200 -12.45 -14.25 -11.80
C GLY A 200 -12.70 -14.61 -10.31
N VAL A 201 -11.72 -14.36 -9.43
CA VAL A 201 -11.88 -14.62 -7.99
C VAL A 201 -12.70 -13.51 -7.34
N THR A 202 -13.85 -13.89 -6.79
CA THR A 202 -14.67 -12.98 -5.96
C THR A 202 -13.95 -12.69 -4.65
N GLY A 203 -13.85 -11.41 -4.29
CA GLY A 203 -13.27 -11.01 -3.02
C GLY A 203 -14.09 -11.49 -1.81
N MET A 204 -13.43 -11.67 -0.69
CA MET A 204 -14.12 -11.96 0.57
C MET A 204 -14.97 -10.74 0.99
N ASP A 205 -16.16 -10.98 1.52
CA ASP A 205 -16.99 -9.95 2.13
C ASP A 205 -16.24 -9.25 3.27
N VAL A 206 -16.23 -7.92 3.27
CA VAL A 206 -15.47 -7.11 4.24
C VAL A 206 -15.98 -7.24 5.66
N THR A 207 -17.30 -7.44 5.84
CA THR A 207 -17.94 -7.63 7.15
C THR A 207 -17.52 -8.96 7.76
N LYS A 208 -17.53 -10.01 6.94
CA LYS A 208 -17.03 -11.34 7.34
C LYS A 208 -15.55 -11.30 7.71
N LEU A 209 -14.73 -10.61 6.93
CA LEU A 209 -13.30 -10.45 7.22
C LEU A 209 -13.07 -9.76 8.57
N ALA A 210 -13.72 -8.62 8.82
CA ALA A 210 -13.59 -7.88 10.08
C ALA A 210 -14.03 -8.73 11.28
N THR A 211 -15.12 -9.47 11.15
CA THR A 211 -15.61 -10.40 12.20
C THR A 211 -14.58 -11.49 12.50
N LEU A 212 -13.97 -12.09 11.47
CA LEU A 212 -12.92 -13.09 11.62
C LEU A 212 -11.65 -12.51 12.27
N ALA A 213 -11.29 -11.27 11.90
CA ALA A 213 -10.15 -10.56 12.49
C ALA A 213 -10.37 -10.33 14.00
N ILE A 214 -11.52 -9.80 14.40
CA ILE A 214 -11.86 -9.56 15.81
C ILE A 214 -11.92 -10.89 16.58
N LYS A 215 -12.51 -11.94 16.00
CA LYS A 215 -12.55 -13.28 16.60
C LYS A 215 -11.15 -13.86 16.79
N GLY A 216 -10.26 -13.68 15.80
CA GLY A 216 -8.86 -14.11 15.89
C GLY A 216 -8.12 -13.40 17.02
N MET A 217 -8.25 -12.07 17.11
CA MET A 217 -7.66 -11.29 18.21
C MET A 217 -8.20 -11.72 19.58
N LYS A 218 -9.51 -11.96 19.73
CA LYS A 218 -10.12 -12.49 20.96
C LYS A 218 -9.52 -13.84 21.40
N ARG A 219 -9.15 -14.68 20.44
CA ARG A 219 -8.56 -16.01 20.67
C ARG A 219 -7.03 -16.01 20.75
N ASP A 220 -6.41 -14.83 20.71
CA ASP A 220 -4.94 -14.68 20.69
C ASP A 220 -4.25 -15.39 19.51
N VAL A 221 -4.92 -15.49 18.36
CA VAL A 221 -4.34 -15.97 17.11
C VAL A 221 -3.46 -14.85 16.55
N LEU A 222 -2.15 -14.97 16.75
CA LEU A 222 -1.19 -13.91 16.42
C LEU A 222 -1.04 -13.68 14.90
N GLU A 223 -1.39 -14.65 14.07
CA GLU A 223 -1.38 -14.52 12.60
C GLU A 223 -2.74 -14.99 12.05
N ILE A 224 -3.60 -14.02 11.74
CA ILE A 224 -4.97 -14.21 11.29
C ILE A 224 -4.98 -14.23 9.76
N ARG A 225 -5.23 -15.38 9.14
CA ARG A 225 -5.20 -15.62 7.70
C ARG A 225 -6.51 -16.25 7.23
N PRO A 226 -7.55 -15.44 7.02
CA PRO A 226 -8.84 -16.00 6.58
C PRO A 226 -8.79 -16.45 5.12
N GLY A 227 -9.51 -17.53 4.83
CA GLY A 227 -9.76 -17.99 3.47
C GLY A 227 -8.49 -18.31 2.67
N LEU A 228 -8.42 -17.79 1.45
CA LEU A 228 -7.35 -18.07 0.49
C LEU A 228 -5.95 -17.69 1.00
N SER A 229 -5.81 -16.71 1.88
CA SER A 229 -4.51 -16.32 2.44
C SER A 229 -3.82 -17.47 3.19
N ASN A 230 -4.59 -18.35 3.82
CA ASN A 230 -4.03 -19.52 4.47
C ASN A 230 -3.47 -20.52 3.45
N VAL A 231 -4.17 -20.71 2.34
CA VAL A 231 -3.73 -21.57 1.22
C VAL A 231 -2.48 -21.00 0.57
N LEU A 232 -2.45 -19.70 0.27
CA LEU A 232 -1.29 -19.03 -0.31
C LEU A 232 -0.05 -19.18 0.57
N LYS A 233 -0.18 -19.01 1.88
CA LYS A 233 0.94 -19.22 2.82
C LYS A 233 1.43 -20.66 2.81
N LEU A 234 0.53 -21.64 2.79
CA LEU A 234 0.93 -23.06 2.76
C LEU A 234 1.66 -23.37 1.45
N LEU A 235 1.09 -22.97 0.30
CA LEU A 235 1.69 -23.19 -1.01
C LEU A 235 3.06 -22.52 -1.15
N SER A 236 3.21 -21.29 -0.65
CA SER A 236 4.49 -20.57 -0.70
C SER A 236 5.61 -21.24 0.09
N ARG A 237 5.28 -22.10 1.06
CA ARG A 237 6.26 -22.86 1.84
C ARG A 237 6.61 -24.22 1.21
N ILE A 238 5.64 -24.86 0.56
CA ILE A 238 5.83 -26.18 -0.06
C ILE A 238 6.49 -26.03 -1.43
N SER A 239 5.98 -25.12 -2.26
CA SER A 239 6.46 -24.89 -3.62
C SER A 239 6.26 -23.42 -4.02
N PRO A 240 7.20 -22.51 -3.66
CA PRO A 240 7.11 -21.07 -3.99
C PRO A 240 6.97 -20.83 -5.49
N ALA A 241 7.72 -21.57 -6.31
CA ALA A 241 7.67 -21.45 -7.77
C ALA A 241 6.30 -21.83 -8.34
N LEU A 242 5.70 -22.91 -7.85
CA LEU A 242 4.36 -23.34 -8.27
C LEU A 242 3.32 -22.29 -7.86
N ALA A 243 3.37 -21.80 -6.63
CA ALA A 243 2.45 -20.78 -6.14
C ALA A 243 2.50 -19.51 -7.00
N LEU A 244 3.70 -19.04 -7.33
CA LEU A 244 3.92 -17.89 -8.21
C LEU A 244 3.40 -18.17 -9.63
N THR A 245 3.70 -19.34 -10.20
CA THR A 245 3.25 -19.73 -11.54
C THR A 245 1.72 -19.80 -11.62
N MET A 246 1.05 -20.34 -10.60
CA MET A 246 -0.41 -20.39 -10.55
C MET A 246 -1.01 -18.98 -10.53
N LEU A 247 -0.45 -18.08 -9.72
CA LEU A 247 -0.92 -16.71 -9.64
C LEU A 247 -0.63 -15.94 -10.94
N ALA A 248 0.53 -16.14 -11.55
CA ALA A 248 0.88 -15.54 -12.85
C ALA A 248 -0.07 -16.01 -13.97
N LYS A 249 -0.40 -17.31 -14.01
CA LYS A 249 -1.36 -17.84 -14.98
C LYS A 249 -2.76 -17.27 -14.81
N SER A 250 -3.22 -17.08 -13.56
CA SER A 250 -4.54 -16.45 -13.31
C SER A 250 -4.59 -14.99 -13.76
N ASN A 251 -3.45 -14.35 -13.94
CA ASN A 251 -3.32 -12.96 -14.40
C ASN A 251 -2.72 -12.82 -15.81
N ALA A 252 -2.60 -13.92 -16.56
CA ALA A 252 -1.98 -13.91 -17.89
C ALA A 252 -2.61 -12.87 -18.81
N ALA A 253 -3.93 -12.83 -18.91
CA ALA A 253 -4.63 -11.86 -19.74
C ALA A 253 -4.36 -10.39 -19.35
N SER A 254 -4.12 -10.11 -18.07
CA SER A 254 -3.76 -8.77 -17.60
C SER A 254 -2.31 -8.43 -17.94
N LEU A 255 -1.40 -9.39 -17.82
CA LEU A 255 0.00 -9.23 -18.24
C LEU A 255 0.10 -9.02 -19.75
N ASP A 256 -0.66 -9.78 -20.55
CA ASP A 256 -0.71 -9.64 -22.01
C ASP A 256 -1.26 -8.25 -22.41
N ARG A 257 -2.31 -7.76 -21.72
CA ARG A 257 -2.82 -6.39 -21.94
C ARG A 257 -1.78 -5.32 -21.60
N MET A 258 -1.05 -5.47 -20.49
CA MET A 258 0.03 -4.55 -20.10
C MET A 258 1.13 -4.53 -21.16
N GLN A 259 1.48 -5.69 -21.74
CA GLN A 259 2.46 -5.81 -22.82
C GLN A 259 1.96 -5.14 -24.11
N ALA A 260 0.73 -5.41 -24.52
CA ALA A 260 0.12 -4.82 -25.73
C ALA A 260 0.03 -3.27 -25.62
N GLN A 261 -0.32 -2.74 -24.45
CA GLN A 261 -0.32 -1.29 -24.21
C GLN A 261 1.08 -0.68 -24.36
N LEU A 262 2.11 -1.37 -23.89
CA LEU A 262 3.50 -0.92 -24.02
C LEU A 262 3.94 -0.90 -25.48
N GLU A 263 3.58 -1.92 -26.26
CA GLU A 263 3.89 -1.99 -27.69
C GLU A 263 3.18 -0.89 -28.47
N ALA A 264 1.91 -0.63 -28.17
CA ALA A 264 1.15 0.47 -28.77
C ALA A 264 1.78 1.84 -28.47
N GLN A 265 2.22 2.08 -27.23
CA GLN A 265 2.92 3.31 -26.85
C GLN A 265 4.24 3.49 -27.60
N LYS A 266 5.04 2.42 -27.74
CA LYS A 266 6.30 2.46 -28.50
C LYS A 266 6.05 2.80 -29.98
N LEU A 267 5.01 2.22 -30.58
CA LEU A 267 4.63 2.49 -31.97
C LEU A 267 4.20 3.95 -32.15
N GLN A 268 3.43 4.50 -31.21
CA GLN A 268 2.97 5.88 -31.26
C GLN A 268 4.11 6.89 -31.11
N VAL A 269 5.10 6.61 -30.28
CA VAL A 269 6.31 7.43 -30.14
C VAL A 269 7.13 7.39 -31.45
N TYR A 270 7.25 6.21 -32.07
CA TYR A 270 7.96 6.06 -33.32
C TYR A 270 7.27 6.82 -34.48
N THR A 271 5.95 6.72 -34.61
CA THR A 271 5.19 7.44 -35.65
C THR A 271 5.23 8.96 -35.48
N ASN A 272 5.11 9.46 -34.25
CA ASN A 272 5.22 10.90 -33.97
C ASN A 272 6.63 11.44 -34.26
N GLY A 273 7.68 10.70 -33.89
CA GLY A 273 9.06 11.07 -34.18
C GLY A 273 9.40 11.09 -35.67
N VAL A 274 8.79 10.21 -36.48
CA VAL A 274 8.94 10.22 -37.93
C VAL A 274 8.23 11.42 -38.56
N THR A 275 7.06 11.82 -38.05
CA THR A 275 6.30 12.98 -38.53
C THR A 275 7.05 14.29 -38.26
N GLU A 276 7.65 14.44 -37.06
CA GLU A 276 8.45 15.65 -36.72
C GLU A 276 9.74 15.76 -37.56
N GLN A 277 10.32 14.67 -38.01
CA GLN A 277 11.50 14.69 -38.90
C GLN A 277 11.14 15.03 -40.34
N SER A 278 9.91 14.69 -40.79
CA SER A 278 9.42 15.01 -42.13
C SER A 278 8.96 16.48 -42.29
N GLU A 279 8.65 17.16 -41.20
CA GLU A 279 8.22 18.57 -41.21
C GLU A 279 9.35 19.58 -40.98
N ARG A 280 10.61 19.15 -40.80
CA ARG A 280 11.74 20.08 -40.75
C ARG A 280 12.01 20.65 -42.15
N PRO A 281 11.86 21.97 -42.38
CA PRO A 281 12.17 22.57 -43.66
C PRO A 281 13.65 22.32 -44.00
N ALA A 282 13.91 21.95 -45.24
CA ALA A 282 15.26 21.70 -45.75
C ALA A 282 16.14 22.92 -45.42
N PHE A 283 17.14 22.71 -44.61
CA PHE A 283 18.12 23.75 -44.23
C PHE A 283 18.79 24.23 -45.52
N GLN A 284 18.51 25.46 -45.97
CA GLN A 284 19.22 26.11 -47.07
C GLN A 284 20.70 26.15 -46.68
N ARG A 285 21.53 25.45 -47.42
CA ARG A 285 22.97 25.58 -47.32
C ARG A 285 23.38 27.01 -47.64
N PRO A 286 24.12 27.71 -46.80
CA PRO A 286 24.72 29.00 -47.21
C PRO A 286 25.70 28.77 -48.36
N MET A 287 25.47 29.48 -49.47
CA MET A 287 26.43 29.51 -50.56
C MET A 287 27.69 30.20 -50.06
N PHE A 288 28.79 29.44 -49.96
CA PHE A 288 30.10 30.01 -49.81
C PHE A 288 30.50 30.62 -51.15
N GLU A 289 30.44 31.96 -51.25
CA GLU A 289 31.12 32.69 -52.30
C GLU A 289 32.58 32.54 -52.18
N SER A 290 33.19 32.03 -53.26
CA SER A 290 34.65 31.95 -53.43
C SER A 290 35.19 33.34 -53.75
N GLU A 291 35.74 34.04 -52.81
CA GLU A 291 36.64 35.17 -53.10
C GLU A 291 38.08 34.70 -53.05
N SER A 292 38.60 34.47 -54.24
CA SER A 292 40.03 34.45 -54.52
C SER A 292 40.64 35.83 -54.34
N ARG A 293 41.56 36.00 -53.36
CA ARG A 293 42.55 37.07 -53.43
C ARG A 293 43.91 36.57 -53.03
N ASN A 294 44.73 36.45 -54.12
CA ASN A 294 46.19 36.52 -54.10
C ASN A 294 46.68 37.67 -53.23
N ARG A 295 47.62 37.49 -52.37
CA ARG A 295 48.74 38.44 -52.20
C ARG A 295 49.96 37.73 -51.60
N ALA A 296 51.03 38.06 -52.32
CA ALA A 296 52.45 37.67 -52.26
C ALA A 296 53.12 37.94 -50.93
N ILE A 297 54.04 37.04 -50.64
CA ILE A 297 55.42 37.15 -50.21
C ILE A 297 55.94 38.55 -49.88
N THR A 298 56.46 38.78 -48.68
CA THR A 298 57.90 39.26 -48.44
C THR A 298 58.18 39.29 -46.92
N ASP A 299 59.31 38.69 -46.63
CA ASP A 299 60.38 38.91 -45.69
C ASP A 299 60.19 39.84 -44.46
N GLN A 300 60.30 39.37 -43.26
CA GLN A 300 61.44 39.49 -42.34
C GLN A 300 61.22 38.67 -41.04
#